data_b072be328a0b918380da797b0835fa49
#
_entry.id   b072be328a0b918380da797b0835fa49
#
_cell.length_a   1.000
_cell.length_b   1.000
_cell.length_c   1.000
_cell.angle_alpha   90.00
_cell.angle_beta   90.00
_cell.angle_gamma   90.00
#
_symmetry.space_group_name_H-M   'P 1'
#
loop_
_entity.id
_entity.type
_entity.pdbx_description
1 polymer ?
#
loop_
_entity_poly.entity_id
_entity_poly.type
_entity_poly.pdbx_seq_one_letter_code
_entity_poly.pdbx_strand_id
1 'polypeptide(L)'
;MPAKAALWLRRLLGAGLLLAVWQLASLHFPPLVVPPISSVLERLVILVQDPAFWPTVGTTLLRLIAGLGIGIAIGAVLGLLFGLSRSVEDIGMPFIHVLQSVPPVCWVVLALVWFGFNGRPCVFIVAAATIPTVVINLCHGVRSVDRDLLEMARLYRFFSLEDPAAYHPAFNPAVFSLRP
;
A
#
# COMPACT_ATOMS: atom_id res chain seq x y z
N MET A 1 -13.27 -5.63 33.06
CA MET A 1 -13.86 -6.57 32.07
C MET A 1 -15.14 -6.07 31.39
N PRO A 2 -16.00 -5.19 31.95
CA PRO A 2 -17.25 -4.76 31.31
C PRO A 2 -17.08 -3.89 30.06
N ALA A 3 -15.99 -3.12 29.95
CA ALA A 3 -15.76 -2.22 28.80
C ALA A 3 -15.55 -2.96 27.46
N LYS A 4 -14.90 -4.12 27.49
CA LYS A 4 -14.69 -4.93 26.27
C LYS A 4 -16.00 -5.56 25.78
N ALA A 5 -16.85 -6.04 26.71
CA ALA A 5 -18.16 -6.60 26.36
C ALA A 5 -19.09 -5.54 25.75
N ALA A 6 -19.11 -4.33 26.30
CA ALA A 6 -19.88 -3.21 25.77
C ALA A 6 -19.39 -2.81 24.36
N LEU A 7 -18.09 -2.86 24.10
CA LEU A 7 -17.52 -2.59 22.78
C LEU A 7 -17.94 -3.63 21.74
N TRP A 8 -17.90 -4.91 22.10
CA TRP A 8 -18.35 -6.00 21.22
C TRP A 8 -19.85 -5.91 20.94
N LEU A 9 -20.66 -5.58 21.96
CA LEU A 9 -22.10 -5.39 21.79
C LEU A 9 -22.42 -4.26 20.81
N ARG A 10 -21.74 -3.11 20.94
CA ARG A 10 -21.90 -1.98 20.00
C ARG A 10 -21.51 -2.35 18.57
N ARG A 11 -20.45 -3.14 18.38
CA ARG A 11 -20.02 -3.64 17.06
C ARG A 11 -21.04 -4.60 16.46
N LEU A 12 -21.57 -5.53 17.26
CA LEU A 12 -22.61 -6.46 16.82
C LEU A 12 -23.92 -5.74 16.48
N LEU A 13 -24.32 -4.73 17.26
CA LEU A 13 -25.47 -3.90 16.96
C LEU A 13 -25.28 -3.12 15.66
N GLY A 14 -24.10 -2.55 15.42
CA GLY A 14 -23.79 -1.87 14.17
C GLY A 14 -23.85 -2.81 12.96
N ALA A 15 -23.25 -4.01 13.08
CA ALA A 15 -23.33 -5.01 12.01
C ALA A 15 -24.76 -5.51 11.79
N GLY A 16 -25.52 -5.74 12.85
CA GLY A 16 -26.92 -6.14 12.77
C GLY A 16 -27.80 -5.07 12.10
N LEU A 17 -27.57 -3.80 12.44
CA LEU A 17 -28.27 -2.67 11.80
C LEU A 17 -27.99 -2.62 10.29
N LEU A 18 -26.75 -2.82 9.90
CA LEU A 18 -26.34 -2.79 8.49
C LEU A 18 -26.98 -3.93 7.70
N LEU A 19 -27.01 -5.14 8.27
CA LEU A 19 -27.71 -6.29 7.69
C LEU A 19 -29.23 -6.09 7.63
N ALA A 20 -29.82 -5.46 8.64
CA ALA A 20 -31.23 -5.14 8.65
C ALA A 20 -31.60 -4.12 7.56
N VAL A 21 -30.80 -3.06 7.41
CA VAL A 21 -30.98 -2.06 6.32
C VAL A 21 -30.86 -2.73 4.95
N TRP A 22 -29.87 -3.61 4.75
CA TRP A 22 -29.73 -4.36 3.50
C TRP A 22 -30.96 -5.24 3.23
N GLN A 23 -31.40 -6.02 4.22
CA GLN A 23 -32.58 -6.89 4.07
C GLN A 23 -33.86 -6.09 3.80
N LEU A 24 -34.05 -4.95 4.45
CA LEU A 24 -35.19 -4.05 4.18
C LEU A 24 -35.10 -3.47 2.75
N ALA A 25 -33.93 -3.06 2.31
CA ALA A 25 -33.72 -2.60 0.94
C ALA A 25 -34.06 -3.69 -0.08
N SER A 26 -33.67 -4.96 0.18
CA SER A 26 -33.98 -6.08 -0.71
C SER A 26 -35.48 -6.40 -0.86
N LEU A 27 -36.31 -5.92 0.07
CA LEU A 27 -37.77 -6.04 -0.05
C LEU A 27 -38.39 -4.96 -0.94
N HIS A 28 -37.73 -3.82 -1.12
CA HIS A 28 -38.21 -2.68 -1.92
C HIS A 28 -37.64 -2.64 -3.34
N PHE A 29 -36.48 -3.23 -3.57
CA PHE A 29 -35.81 -3.22 -4.85
C PHE A 29 -35.86 -4.59 -5.53
N PRO A 30 -35.85 -4.65 -6.88
CA PRO A 30 -35.76 -5.93 -7.59
C PRO A 30 -34.51 -6.71 -7.18
N PRO A 31 -34.57 -8.07 -7.11
CA PRO A 31 -33.41 -8.90 -6.73
C PRO A 31 -32.18 -8.73 -7.61
N LEU A 32 -32.34 -8.18 -8.81
CA LEU A 32 -31.23 -7.85 -9.73
C LEU A 32 -30.40 -6.66 -9.23
N VAL A 33 -31.05 -5.72 -8.50
CA VAL A 33 -30.40 -4.50 -7.98
C VAL A 33 -29.93 -4.72 -6.55
N VAL A 34 -30.79 -5.26 -5.70
CA VAL A 34 -30.47 -5.56 -4.29
C VAL A 34 -30.95 -6.99 -3.97
N PRO A 35 -30.07 -7.99 -4.12
CA PRO A 35 -30.41 -9.37 -3.80
C PRO A 35 -30.61 -9.55 -2.30
N PRO A 36 -31.54 -10.42 -1.85
CA PRO A 36 -31.69 -10.77 -0.44
C PRO A 36 -30.46 -11.54 0.08
N ILE A 37 -30.18 -11.39 1.35
CA ILE A 37 -28.98 -11.98 2.00
C ILE A 37 -28.95 -13.51 1.79
N SER A 38 -30.12 -14.17 1.89
CA SER A 38 -30.24 -15.62 1.69
C SER A 38 -29.74 -16.06 0.30
N SER A 39 -30.13 -15.35 -0.75
CA SER A 39 -29.71 -15.67 -2.13
C SER A 39 -28.20 -15.44 -2.35
N VAL A 40 -27.64 -14.41 -1.67
CA VAL A 40 -26.19 -14.18 -1.72
C VAL A 40 -25.42 -15.32 -1.05
N LEU A 41 -25.87 -15.77 0.13
CA LEU A 41 -25.24 -16.88 0.84
C LEU A 41 -25.35 -18.19 0.05
N GLU A 42 -26.52 -18.48 -0.51
CA GLU A 42 -26.72 -19.66 -1.35
C GLU A 42 -25.78 -19.65 -2.57
N ARG A 43 -25.68 -18.52 -3.28
CA ARG A 43 -24.78 -18.36 -4.43
C ARG A 43 -23.32 -18.46 -4.03
N LEU A 44 -22.94 -17.95 -2.86
CA LEU A 44 -21.58 -18.06 -2.34
C LEU A 44 -21.20 -19.53 -2.08
N VAL A 45 -22.11 -20.31 -1.48
CA VAL A 45 -21.89 -21.75 -1.25
C VAL A 45 -21.70 -22.50 -2.57
N ILE A 46 -22.59 -22.26 -3.55
CA ILE A 46 -22.49 -22.87 -4.88
C ILE A 46 -21.16 -22.50 -5.55
N LEU A 47 -20.76 -21.23 -5.47
CA LEU A 47 -19.54 -20.74 -6.12
C LEU A 47 -18.28 -21.37 -5.53
N VAL A 48 -18.22 -21.51 -4.19
CA VAL A 48 -17.06 -22.12 -3.50
C VAL A 48 -16.93 -23.62 -3.83
N GLN A 49 -18.05 -24.29 -4.14
CA GLN A 49 -18.08 -25.69 -4.54
C GLN A 49 -17.78 -25.90 -6.02
N ASP A 50 -17.79 -24.84 -6.84
CA ASP A 50 -17.45 -24.92 -8.27
C ASP A 50 -15.95 -25.23 -8.46
N PRO A 51 -15.58 -26.32 -9.13
CA PRO A 51 -14.18 -26.65 -9.41
C PRO A 51 -13.43 -25.56 -10.20
N ALA A 52 -14.12 -24.74 -10.99
CA ALA A 52 -13.54 -23.65 -11.76
C ALA A 52 -13.25 -22.40 -10.93
N PHE A 53 -13.84 -22.27 -9.73
CA PHE A 53 -13.70 -21.10 -8.89
C PHE A 53 -12.26 -20.89 -8.41
N TRP A 54 -11.67 -21.90 -7.79
CA TRP A 54 -10.34 -21.80 -7.18
C TRP A 54 -9.21 -21.51 -8.17
N PRO A 55 -9.14 -22.15 -9.35
CA PRO A 55 -8.20 -21.76 -10.39
C PRO A 55 -8.37 -20.32 -10.86
N THR A 56 -9.61 -19.83 -10.97
CA THR A 56 -9.90 -18.45 -11.35
C THR A 56 -9.41 -17.45 -10.29
N VAL A 57 -9.66 -17.73 -9.02
CA VAL A 57 -9.12 -16.94 -7.89
C VAL A 57 -7.59 -16.97 -7.92
N GLY A 58 -6.98 -18.13 -8.10
CA GLY A 58 -5.53 -18.27 -8.17
C GLY A 58 -4.90 -17.45 -9.29
N THR A 59 -5.45 -17.49 -10.48
CA THR A 59 -4.97 -16.69 -11.63
C THR A 59 -5.14 -15.20 -11.39
N THR A 60 -6.22 -14.78 -10.76
CA THR A 60 -6.46 -13.38 -10.41
C THR A 60 -5.46 -12.87 -9.36
N LEU A 61 -5.20 -13.67 -8.32
CA LEU A 61 -4.20 -13.36 -7.31
C LEU A 61 -2.80 -13.28 -7.90
N LEU A 62 -2.41 -14.21 -8.77
CA LEU A 62 -1.10 -14.17 -9.44
C LEU A 62 -0.92 -12.89 -10.26
N ARG A 63 -1.95 -12.46 -11.01
CA ARG A 63 -1.92 -11.21 -11.77
C ARG A 63 -1.80 -9.99 -10.86
N LEU A 64 -2.55 -9.98 -9.74
CA LEU A 64 -2.48 -8.93 -8.74
C LEU A 64 -1.08 -8.82 -8.12
N ILE A 65 -0.51 -9.94 -7.68
CA ILE A 65 0.83 -10.00 -7.09
C ILE A 65 1.89 -9.58 -8.10
N ALA A 66 1.78 -10.02 -9.35
CA ALA A 66 2.69 -9.61 -10.42
C ALA A 66 2.63 -8.10 -10.66
N GLY A 67 1.43 -7.54 -10.78
CA GLY A 67 1.23 -6.09 -10.96
C GLY A 67 1.76 -5.28 -9.77
N LEU A 68 1.46 -5.74 -8.56
CA LEU A 68 1.94 -5.12 -7.33
C LEU A 68 3.47 -5.19 -7.22
N GLY A 69 4.07 -6.35 -7.50
CA GLY A 69 5.53 -6.53 -7.50
C GLY A 69 6.24 -5.60 -8.48
N ILE A 70 5.75 -5.50 -9.72
CA ILE A 70 6.26 -4.56 -10.73
C ILE A 70 6.10 -3.12 -10.26
N GLY A 71 4.91 -2.77 -9.75
CA GLY A 71 4.63 -1.42 -9.25
C GLY A 71 5.51 -1.02 -8.08
N ILE A 72 5.73 -1.92 -7.12
CA ILE A 72 6.63 -1.69 -5.98
C ILE A 72 8.08 -1.57 -6.47
N ALA A 73 8.56 -2.44 -7.34
CA ALA A 73 9.93 -2.41 -7.82
C ALA A 73 10.25 -1.09 -8.55
N ILE A 74 9.41 -0.69 -9.51
CA ILE A 74 9.58 0.57 -10.24
C ILE A 74 9.41 1.76 -9.29
N GLY A 75 8.35 1.76 -8.47
CA GLY A 75 8.06 2.81 -7.52
C GLY A 75 9.16 2.99 -6.47
N ALA A 76 9.78 1.90 -6.02
CA ALA A 76 10.89 1.95 -5.08
C ALA A 76 12.15 2.57 -5.69
N VAL A 77 12.50 2.17 -6.91
CA VAL A 77 13.66 2.77 -7.61
C VAL A 77 13.45 4.27 -7.81
N LEU A 78 12.30 4.67 -8.36
CA LEU A 78 11.99 6.08 -8.58
C LEU A 78 11.87 6.87 -7.27
N GLY A 79 11.21 6.32 -6.25
CA GLY A 79 11.04 6.96 -4.95
C GLY A 79 12.36 7.16 -4.21
N LEU A 80 13.30 6.21 -4.31
CA LEU A 80 14.67 6.38 -3.79
C LEU A 80 15.43 7.46 -4.54
N LEU A 81 15.37 7.46 -5.88
CA LEU A 81 16.03 8.49 -6.71
C LEU A 81 15.52 9.88 -6.35
N PHE A 82 14.20 10.04 -6.20
CA PHE A 82 13.58 11.32 -5.83
C PHE A 82 13.90 11.72 -4.38
N GLY A 83 13.90 10.76 -3.46
CA GLY A 83 14.26 10.99 -2.05
C GLY A 83 15.70 11.44 -1.85
N LEU A 84 16.63 10.89 -2.64
CA LEU A 84 18.07 11.18 -2.54
C LEU A 84 18.50 12.44 -3.29
N SER A 85 17.77 12.85 -4.35
CA SER A 85 18.15 14.00 -5.19
C SER A 85 16.98 14.97 -5.38
N ARG A 86 17.12 16.20 -4.85
CA ARG A 86 16.12 17.26 -5.01
C ARG A 86 15.88 17.64 -6.47
N SER A 87 16.94 17.72 -7.26
CA SER A 87 16.83 18.10 -8.68
C SER A 87 16.04 17.06 -9.48
N VAL A 88 16.21 15.78 -9.18
CA VAL A 88 15.46 14.69 -9.84
C VAL A 88 14.01 14.70 -9.40
N GLU A 89 13.74 14.97 -8.12
CA GLU A 89 12.38 15.12 -7.60
C GLU A 89 11.64 16.29 -8.23
N ASP A 90 12.26 17.47 -8.27
CA ASP A 90 11.63 18.69 -8.83
C ASP A 90 11.18 18.48 -10.28
N ILE A 91 11.93 17.69 -11.07
CA ILE A 91 11.58 17.34 -12.43
C ILE A 91 10.55 16.20 -12.48
N GLY A 92 10.72 15.16 -11.66
CA GLY A 92 9.96 13.92 -11.77
C GLY A 92 8.62 13.94 -11.04
N MET A 93 8.54 14.61 -9.88
CA MET A 93 7.33 14.59 -9.05
C MET A 93 6.07 15.15 -9.75
N PRO A 94 6.14 16.20 -10.57
CA PRO A 94 4.98 16.66 -11.36
C PRO A 94 4.37 15.56 -12.23
N PHE A 95 5.19 14.70 -12.86
CA PHE A 95 4.69 13.58 -13.67
C PHE A 95 3.98 12.53 -12.81
N ILE A 96 4.50 12.26 -11.60
CA ILE A 96 3.85 11.35 -10.65
C ILE A 96 2.49 11.89 -10.21
N HIS A 97 2.38 13.19 -9.94
CA HIS A 97 1.11 13.81 -9.60
C HIS A 97 0.10 13.78 -10.75
N VAL A 98 0.55 13.99 -12.00
CA VAL A 98 -0.31 13.83 -13.18
C VAL A 98 -0.82 12.39 -13.30
N LEU A 99 0.06 11.39 -13.15
CA LEU A 99 -0.34 9.98 -13.17
C LEU A 99 -1.40 9.66 -12.09
N GLN A 100 -1.25 10.21 -10.90
CA GLN A 100 -2.19 10.01 -9.80
C GLN A 100 -3.52 10.75 -9.99
N SER A 101 -3.53 11.84 -10.76
CA SER A 101 -4.74 12.63 -11.04
C SER A 101 -5.65 11.95 -12.06
N VAL A 102 -5.14 11.00 -12.84
CA VAL A 102 -5.94 10.28 -13.85
C VAL A 102 -6.88 9.30 -13.16
N PRO A 103 -8.20 9.39 -13.38
CA PRO A 103 -9.15 8.44 -12.80
C PRO A 103 -8.82 7.00 -13.17
N PRO A 104 -8.95 6.03 -12.23
CA PRO A 104 -8.63 4.62 -12.48
C PRO A 104 -9.34 4.01 -13.70
N VAL A 105 -10.55 4.46 -14.00
CA VAL A 105 -11.32 4.03 -15.18
C VAL A 105 -10.59 4.32 -16.50
N CYS A 106 -9.90 5.46 -16.59
CA CYS A 106 -9.12 5.80 -17.80
C CYS A 106 -7.99 4.78 -18.03
N TRP A 107 -7.33 4.35 -16.96
CA TRP A 107 -6.29 3.30 -17.03
C TRP A 107 -6.86 1.95 -17.48
N VAL A 108 -8.10 1.61 -17.06
CA VAL A 108 -8.77 0.38 -17.49
C VAL A 108 -9.02 0.41 -19.00
N VAL A 109 -9.60 1.51 -19.52
CA VAL A 109 -9.88 1.66 -20.95
C VAL A 109 -8.59 1.61 -21.77
N LEU A 110 -7.57 2.35 -21.35
CA LEU A 110 -6.28 2.39 -22.01
C LEU A 110 -5.62 1.00 -22.05
N ALA A 111 -5.63 0.29 -20.94
CA ALA A 111 -5.08 -1.04 -20.83
C ALA A 111 -5.80 -2.05 -21.76
N LEU A 112 -7.13 -1.97 -21.85
CA LEU A 112 -7.91 -2.83 -22.74
C LEU A 112 -7.63 -2.54 -24.21
N VAL A 113 -7.43 -1.26 -24.57
CA VAL A 113 -7.06 -0.87 -25.94
C VAL A 113 -5.66 -1.37 -26.31
N TRP A 114 -4.70 -1.28 -25.40
CA TRP A 114 -3.31 -1.66 -25.66
C TRP A 114 -3.07 -3.18 -25.61
N PHE A 115 -3.66 -3.86 -24.65
CA PHE A 115 -3.38 -5.26 -24.37
C PHE A 115 -4.51 -6.21 -24.79
N GLY A 116 -5.69 -5.67 -25.13
CA GLY A 116 -6.88 -6.49 -25.44
C GLY A 116 -7.49 -7.18 -24.22
N PHE A 117 -8.47 -8.05 -24.47
CA PHE A 117 -9.21 -8.79 -23.43
C PHE A 117 -8.46 -10.06 -23.01
N ASN A 118 -7.33 -9.87 -22.31
CA ASN A 118 -6.53 -10.95 -21.73
C ASN A 118 -6.16 -10.61 -20.27
N GLY A 119 -5.25 -11.36 -19.65
CA GLY A 119 -4.84 -11.09 -18.26
C GLY A 119 -3.86 -9.92 -18.07
N ARG A 120 -3.25 -9.40 -19.16
CA ARG A 120 -2.23 -8.34 -19.10
C ARG A 120 -2.76 -6.98 -18.63
N PRO A 121 -3.98 -6.55 -19.04
CA PRO A 121 -4.57 -5.31 -18.51
C PRO A 121 -4.61 -5.25 -16.99
N CYS A 122 -4.97 -6.36 -16.33
CA CYS A 122 -5.03 -6.42 -14.88
C CYS A 122 -3.67 -6.10 -14.22
N VAL A 123 -2.59 -6.73 -14.72
CA VAL A 123 -1.22 -6.50 -14.24
C VAL A 123 -0.80 -5.04 -14.44
N PHE A 124 -1.09 -4.49 -15.62
CA PHE A 124 -0.75 -3.11 -15.95
C PHE A 124 -1.47 -2.10 -15.06
N ILE A 125 -2.79 -2.26 -14.86
CA ILE A 125 -3.61 -1.35 -14.05
C ILE A 125 -3.13 -1.34 -12.61
N VAL A 126 -2.84 -2.51 -12.04
CA VAL A 126 -2.33 -2.63 -10.66
C VAL A 126 -0.96 -1.97 -10.55
N ALA A 127 -0.06 -2.20 -11.50
CA ALA A 127 1.27 -1.58 -11.51
C ALA A 127 1.15 -0.05 -11.63
N ALA A 128 0.36 0.46 -12.58
CA ALA A 128 0.16 1.89 -12.81
C ALA A 128 -0.42 2.62 -11.59
N ALA A 129 -1.34 1.98 -10.85
CA ALA A 129 -1.90 2.54 -9.63
C ALA A 129 -0.92 2.50 -8.45
N THR A 130 -0.05 1.48 -8.40
CA THR A 130 0.90 1.27 -7.29
C THR A 130 2.11 2.20 -7.39
N ILE A 131 2.65 2.45 -8.60
CA ILE A 131 3.85 3.25 -8.82
C ILE A 131 3.79 4.61 -8.14
N PRO A 132 2.80 5.49 -8.39
CA PRO A 132 2.76 6.82 -7.79
C PRO A 132 2.72 6.78 -6.27
N THR A 133 1.93 5.87 -5.72
CA THR A 133 1.78 5.71 -4.26
C THR A 133 3.09 5.33 -3.60
N VAL A 134 3.83 4.38 -4.18
CA VAL A 134 5.13 3.93 -3.65
C VAL A 134 6.18 5.04 -3.79
N VAL A 135 6.23 5.72 -4.94
CA VAL A 135 7.17 6.82 -5.18
C VAL A 135 7.00 7.91 -4.12
N ILE A 136 5.79 8.40 -3.91
CA ILE A 136 5.51 9.49 -2.97
C ILE A 136 5.85 9.07 -1.54
N ASN A 137 5.37 7.90 -1.11
CA ASN A 137 5.61 7.42 0.26
C ASN A 137 7.10 7.19 0.52
N LEU A 138 7.82 6.61 -0.42
CA LEU A 138 9.24 6.32 -0.25
C LEU A 138 10.09 7.60 -0.30
N CYS A 139 9.78 8.53 -1.21
CA CYS A 139 10.43 9.84 -1.27
C CYS A 139 10.26 10.60 0.07
N HIS A 140 9.05 10.65 0.60
CA HIS A 140 8.79 11.24 1.92
C HIS A 140 9.49 10.48 3.05
N GLY A 141 9.48 9.14 3.01
CA GLY A 141 10.16 8.30 4.00
C GLY A 141 11.66 8.56 4.06
N VAL A 142 12.32 8.63 2.91
CA VAL A 142 13.77 8.94 2.83
C VAL A 142 14.08 10.32 3.41
N ARG A 143 13.19 11.30 3.22
CA ARG A 143 13.39 12.68 3.70
C ARG A 143 12.98 12.91 5.14
N SER A 144 12.16 12.06 5.70
CA SER A 144 11.75 12.13 7.11
C SER A 144 12.85 11.68 8.09
N VAL A 145 13.95 11.13 7.57
CA VAL A 145 15.10 10.76 8.41
C VAL A 145 15.74 12.03 8.96
N ASP A 146 15.73 12.15 10.29
CA ASP A 146 16.28 13.28 11.01
C ASP A 146 17.79 13.37 10.76
N ARG A 147 18.24 14.55 10.31
CA ARG A 147 19.67 14.80 10.03
C ARG A 147 20.51 14.73 11.31
N ASP A 148 19.95 15.12 12.44
CA ASP A 148 20.65 15.09 13.72
C ASP A 148 20.94 13.63 14.13
N LEU A 149 20.00 12.71 13.85
CA LEU A 149 20.22 11.28 14.06
C LEU A 149 21.29 10.71 13.13
N LEU A 150 21.35 11.17 11.87
CA LEU A 150 22.40 10.77 10.93
C LEU A 150 23.78 11.31 11.34
N GLU A 151 23.87 12.52 11.86
CA GLU A 151 25.11 13.09 12.39
C GLU A 151 25.56 12.36 13.65
N MET A 152 24.63 12.05 14.56
CA MET A 152 24.93 11.19 15.72
C MET A 152 25.42 9.80 15.30
N ALA A 153 24.77 9.15 14.33
CA ALA A 153 25.17 7.86 13.84
C ALA A 153 26.59 7.89 13.21
N ARG A 154 26.94 8.99 12.54
CA ARG A 154 28.31 9.20 12.00
C ARG A 154 29.33 9.43 13.10
N LEU A 155 28.99 10.24 14.11
CA LEU A 155 29.87 10.51 15.27
C LEU A 155 30.16 9.24 16.05
N TYR A 156 29.17 8.37 16.25
CA TYR A 156 29.31 7.12 16.97
C TYR A 156 29.79 5.94 16.10
N ARG A 157 30.09 6.18 14.81
CA ARG A 157 30.54 5.15 13.84
C ARG A 157 29.70 3.87 13.83
N PHE A 158 28.38 4.00 13.98
CA PHE A 158 27.47 2.85 13.99
C PHE A 158 27.47 2.01 12.69
N PHE A 159 28.05 2.52 11.60
CA PHE A 159 28.13 1.85 10.29
C PHE A 159 29.52 1.37 9.91
N SER A 160 30.50 1.36 10.82
CA SER A 160 31.79 0.75 10.56
C SER A 160 31.75 -0.76 10.85
N LEU A 161 31.27 -1.54 9.88
CA LEU A 161 31.26 -3.01 9.93
C LEU A 161 32.65 -3.64 9.70
N GLU A 162 33.71 -2.84 9.52
CA GLU A 162 34.99 -3.37 9.06
C GLU A 162 36.15 -3.33 10.10
N ASP A 163 35.97 -2.83 11.31
CA ASP A 163 37.08 -2.82 12.26
C ASP A 163 36.62 -3.03 13.73
N PRO A 164 36.62 -4.32 14.19
CA PRO A 164 36.36 -4.64 15.59
C PRO A 164 37.45 -4.13 16.56
N ALA A 165 38.61 -3.68 16.05
CA ALA A 165 39.70 -3.14 16.86
C ALA A 165 39.62 -1.62 17.11
N ALA A 166 38.71 -0.90 16.46
CA ALA A 166 38.53 0.55 16.63
C ALA A 166 37.64 0.94 17.82
N TYR A 167 37.25 0.03 18.67
CA TYR A 167 36.50 0.29 19.89
C TYR A 167 37.40 0.81 21.01
N HIS A 168 38.06 1.97 20.78
CA HIS A 168 38.65 2.75 21.85
C HIS A 168 37.92 4.09 21.94
N PRO A 169 37.09 4.30 22.96
CA PRO A 169 36.59 5.64 23.24
C PRO A 169 37.71 6.47 23.79
N ALA A 170 38.41 7.21 22.94
CA ALA A 170 39.23 8.30 23.38
C ALA A 170 38.29 9.41 23.92
N PHE A 171 37.79 9.18 25.11
CA PHE A 171 37.21 10.23 25.93
C PHE A 171 38.36 11.21 26.27
N ASN A 172 38.48 12.26 25.47
CA ASN A 172 39.41 13.33 25.74
C ASN A 172 38.74 14.36 26.67
N PRO A 173 39.00 14.34 27.98
CA PRO A 173 38.38 15.27 28.94
C PRO A 173 38.83 16.73 28.74
N ALA A 174 39.80 16.99 27.87
CA ALA A 174 40.34 18.32 27.62
C ALA A 174 39.41 19.25 26.81
N VAL A 175 38.36 18.75 26.18
CA VAL A 175 37.43 19.58 25.37
C VAL A 175 36.34 20.20 26.22
N PHE A 176 36.17 19.80 27.48
CA PHE A 176 35.10 20.26 28.35
C PHE A 176 35.53 21.46 29.28
N SER A 177 36.78 21.92 29.21
CA SER A 177 37.31 22.93 30.14
C SER A 177 37.42 24.35 29.58
N LEU A 178 36.92 24.65 28.38
CA LEU A 178 37.01 25.99 27.81
C LEU A 178 35.64 26.53 27.35
N ARG A 179 34.80 26.90 28.30
CA ARG A 179 33.92 28.06 28.15
C ARG A 179 33.75 28.77 29.51
N PRO A 180 34.13 30.05 29.58
CA PRO A 180 33.78 30.90 30.70
C PRO A 180 32.29 31.21 30.68
#